data_a7fee64096be694a0df2fb4b3b19a3d8
#
_entry.id   a7fee64096be694a0df2fb4b3b19a3d8
#
_cell.length_a   1.000
_cell.length_b   1.000
_cell.length_c   1.000
_cell.angle_alpha   90.00
_cell.angle_beta   90.00
_cell.angle_gamma   90.00
#
_symmetry.space_group_name_H-M   'P 1'
#
loop_
_entity.id
_entity.type
_entity.pdbx_description
1 polymer ?
#
loop_
_entity_poly.entity_id
_entity_poly.type
_entity_poly.pdbx_seq_one_letter_code
_entity_poly.pdbx_strand_id
1 'polypeptide(L)' 'MRLTDFWERMDAALGPGYSRSWAADVVLPALGCTVDQALQAGCDTREVWRAVCEVAAVPNDLRA' A
#
# COMPACT_ATOMS: atom_id res chain seq x y z
N MET A 1 -2.59 10.95 -5.65
CA MET A 1 -2.89 9.58 -6.13
C MET A 1 -4.32 9.22 -5.77
N ARG A 2 -5.07 8.72 -6.72
CA ARG A 2 -6.44 8.25 -6.47
C ARG A 2 -6.42 6.90 -5.76
N LEU A 3 -7.48 6.59 -5.03
CA LEU A 3 -7.58 5.30 -4.35
C LEU A 3 -7.54 4.13 -5.35
N THR A 4 -8.19 4.27 -6.50
CA THR A 4 -8.14 3.26 -7.56
C THR A 4 -6.72 3.06 -8.08
N ASP A 5 -5.96 4.13 -8.25
CA ASP A 5 -4.57 4.06 -8.69
C ASP A 5 -3.70 3.37 -7.65
N PHE A 6 -3.96 3.65 -6.37
CA PHE A 6 -3.27 3.00 -5.26
C PHE A 6 -3.46 1.48 -5.33
N TRP A 7 -4.70 1.02 -5.47
CA TRP A 7 -4.99 -0.41 -5.53
C TRP A 7 -4.46 -1.08 -6.80
N GLU A 8 -4.46 -0.37 -7.93
CA GLU A 8 -3.84 -0.88 -9.15
C GLU A 8 -2.35 -1.12 -8.96
N ARG A 9 -1.66 -0.22 -8.28
CA ARG A 9 -0.24 -0.38 -7.96
C ARG A 9 -0.01 -1.52 -6.97
N MET A 10 -0.85 -1.64 -5.97
CA MET A 10 -0.79 -2.75 -5.02
C MET A 10 -0.94 -4.10 -5.73
N ASP A 11 -1.92 -4.20 -6.63
CA ASP A 11 -2.16 -5.42 -7.38
C ASP A 11 -1.00 -5.75 -8.32
N ALA A 12 -0.41 -4.75 -8.94
CA ALA A 12 0.74 -4.93 -9.82
C ALA A 12 1.98 -5.38 -9.04
N ALA A 13 2.16 -4.89 -7.82
CA ALA A 13 3.33 -5.21 -7.01
C ALA A 13 3.21 -6.55 -6.28
N LEU A 14 2.03 -6.86 -5.76
CA LEU A 14 1.81 -8.01 -4.86
C LEU A 14 0.93 -9.10 -5.46
N GLY A 15 0.18 -8.78 -6.50
CA GLY A 15 -0.81 -9.68 -7.09
C GLY A 15 -2.22 -9.37 -6.61
N PRO A 16 -3.24 -9.49 -7.51
CA PRO A 16 -4.61 -9.03 -7.20
C PRO A 16 -5.25 -9.70 -5.99
N GLY A 17 -5.03 -10.99 -5.80
CA GLY A 17 -5.59 -11.70 -4.65
C GLY A 17 -4.84 -11.43 -3.37
N TYR A 18 -3.53 -11.35 -3.45
CA TYR A 18 -2.65 -11.21 -2.28
C TYR A 18 -2.63 -9.80 -1.72
N SER A 19 -2.79 -8.77 -2.58
CA SER A 19 -2.68 -7.38 -2.14
C SER A 19 -3.67 -7.04 -1.04
N ARG A 20 -4.90 -7.51 -1.14
CA ARG A 20 -5.96 -7.24 -0.15
C ARG A 20 -5.66 -7.90 1.19
N SER A 21 -5.22 -9.12 1.17
CA SER A 21 -4.83 -9.87 2.37
C SER A 21 -3.63 -9.19 3.05
N TRP A 22 -2.64 -8.83 2.27
CA TRP A 22 -1.45 -8.12 2.76
C TRP A 22 -1.82 -6.78 3.40
N ALA A 23 -2.72 -6.04 2.77
CA ALA A 23 -3.15 -4.73 3.26
C ALA A 23 -3.90 -4.83 4.60
N ALA A 24 -4.57 -5.95 4.86
CA ALA A 24 -5.30 -6.16 6.11
C ALA A 24 -4.39 -6.64 7.25
N ASP A 25 -3.29 -7.31 6.93
CA ASP A 25 -2.50 -8.03 7.94
C ASP A 25 -1.17 -7.37 8.28
N VAL A 26 -0.50 -6.74 7.31
CA VAL A 26 0.85 -6.23 7.51
C VAL A 26 0.83 -4.81 8.09
N VAL A 27 1.43 -4.64 9.25
CA VAL A 27 1.61 -3.32 9.87
C VAL A 27 2.78 -2.61 9.20
N LEU A 28 2.54 -1.37 8.76
CA LEU A 28 3.55 -0.54 8.12
C LEU A 28 4.33 0.22 9.20
N PRO A 29 5.64 -0.02 9.35
CA PRO A 29 6.41 0.65 10.41
C PRO A 29 6.35 2.17 10.35
N ALA A 30 6.34 2.74 9.15
CA ALA A 30 6.30 4.19 8.96
C ALA A 30 5.01 4.82 9.47
N LEU A 31 3.91 4.05 9.50
CA LEU A 31 2.59 4.55 9.91
C LEU A 31 2.09 3.95 11.21
N GLY A 32 2.69 2.87 11.67
CA GLY A 32 2.27 2.16 12.88
C GLY A 32 0.94 1.44 12.76
N CYS A 33 0.45 1.22 11.53
CA CYS A 33 -0.83 0.55 11.28
C CYS A 33 -0.81 -0.13 9.92
N THR A 34 -1.85 -0.93 9.64
CA THR A 34 -2.00 -1.58 8.34
C THR A 34 -2.45 -0.59 7.27
N VAL A 35 -2.35 -0.99 6.00
CA VAL A 35 -2.86 -0.20 4.87
C VAL A 35 -4.35 0.13 5.08
N ASP A 36 -5.15 -0.89 5.41
CA ASP A 36 -6.59 -0.71 5.60
C ASP A 36 -6.88 0.30 6.72
N GLN A 37 -6.17 0.20 7.83
CA GLN A 37 -6.33 1.14 8.96
C GLN A 37 -5.94 2.56 8.55
N ALA A 38 -4.84 2.72 7.83
CA ALA A 38 -4.37 4.03 7.36
C ALA A 38 -5.38 4.68 6.42
N LEU A 39 -5.92 3.92 5.47
CA LEU A 39 -6.92 4.44 4.54
C LEU A 39 -8.21 4.84 5.25
N GLN A 40 -8.64 4.05 6.23
CA GLN A 40 -9.82 4.39 7.03
C GLN A 40 -9.62 5.65 7.87
N ALA A 41 -8.40 5.86 8.34
CA ALA A 41 -8.06 7.06 9.11
C ALA A 41 -7.94 8.32 8.25
N GLY A 42 -8.05 8.19 6.93
CA GLY A 42 -7.95 9.33 6.03
C GLY A 42 -6.53 9.71 5.63
N CYS A 43 -5.56 8.83 5.81
CA CYS A 43 -4.19 9.07 5.38
C CYS A 43 -4.13 9.23 3.86
N ASP A 44 -3.23 10.11 3.39
CA ASP A 44 -3.01 10.31 1.98
C ASP A 44 -2.53 9.02 1.33
N THR A 45 -3.15 8.62 0.22
CA THR A 45 -2.80 7.39 -0.49
C THR A 45 -1.33 7.39 -0.92
N ARG A 46 -0.76 8.54 -1.24
CA ARG A 46 0.65 8.65 -1.60
C ARG A 46 1.57 8.31 -0.42
N GLU A 47 1.22 8.77 0.76
CA GLU A 47 1.97 8.44 1.98
C GLU A 47 1.88 6.95 2.30
N VAL A 48 0.68 6.38 2.16
CA VAL A 48 0.47 4.95 2.37
C VAL A 48 1.28 4.15 1.36
N TRP A 49 1.27 4.56 0.09
CA TRP A 49 2.06 3.89 -0.94
C TRP A 49 3.56 3.92 -0.65
N ARG A 50 4.07 5.05 -0.19
CA ARG A 50 5.47 5.17 0.23
C ARG A 50 5.82 4.18 1.33
N ALA A 51 4.95 4.07 2.33
CA ALA A 51 5.15 3.15 3.43
C ALA A 51 5.14 1.69 2.96
N VAL A 52 4.28 1.36 1.99
CA VAL A 52 4.26 0.03 1.36
C VAL A 52 5.58 -0.26 0.66
N CYS A 53 6.10 0.70 -0.09
CA CYS A 53 7.35 0.52 -0.83
C CYS A 53 8.56 0.29 0.10
N GLU A 54 8.51 0.76 1.32
CA GLU A 54 9.58 0.53 2.30
C GLU A 54 9.60 -0.90 2.83
N VAL A 55 8.45 -1.57 2.82
CA VAL A 55 8.30 -2.92 3.39
C VAL A 55 8.29 -3.99 2.31
N ALA A 56 7.59 -3.74 1.22
CA ALA A 56 7.44 -4.69 0.12
C ALA A 56 8.48 -4.43 -0.97
N ALA A 57 8.91 -5.50 -1.64
CA ALA A 57 9.85 -5.39 -2.78
C ALA A 57 9.08 -4.92 -4.02
N VAL A 58 8.91 -3.63 -4.14
CA VAL A 58 8.16 -3.02 -5.25
C VAL A 58 9.10 -2.66 -6.39
N PRO A 59 8.78 -3.01 -7.65
CA PRO A 59 9.59 -2.59 -8.80
C PRO A 59 9.72 -1.07 -8.89
N ASN A 60 10.89 -0.59 -9.34
CA ASN A 60 11.19 0.84 -9.38
C ASN A 60 10.19 1.66 -10.20
N ASP A 61 9.68 1.10 -11.30
CA ASP A 61 8.71 1.79 -12.15
C ASP A 61 7.35 1.98 -11.48
N LEU A 62 7.06 1.26 -10.41
CA LEU A 62 5.82 1.41 -9.64
C LEU A 62 5.98 2.32 -8.42
N ARG A 63 7.21 2.64 -8.03
CA ARG A 63 7.47 3.40 -6.81
C ARG A 63 7.19 4.90 -6.94
N ALA A 64 7.29 5.40 -8.13
CA ALA A 64 7.15 6.84 -8.38
C ALA A 64 5.72 7.37 -8.26
#